data_d1af9c37d6732fc31a5b705074934ba7
#
_entry.id   d1af9c37d6732fc31a5b705074934ba7
#
_cell.length_a   1.000
_cell.length_b   1.000
_cell.length_c   1.000
_cell.angle_alpha   90.00
_cell.angle_beta   90.00
_cell.angle_gamma   90.00
#
_symmetry.space_group_name_H-M   'P 1'
#
loop_
_entity.id
_entity.type
_entity.pdbx_description
1 polymer ?
#
loop_
_entity_poly.entity_id
_entity_poly.type
_entity_poly.pdbx_seq_one_letter_code
_entity_poly.pdbx_strand_id
1 'polypeptide(L)'
;MPVLTRSTPSVSTRAPARQDHGCELADELRKANLPGILFRPAGFTPTFSKYQGEVCQGVQLHVVDRDRFEAVRTALHLLRAIRQLWPDKFQWRGSLDRLSGSADVRLALERGDTPEQIVESWSAALKEYEEVRRGYLLYDS
;
A
#
# COMPACT_ATOMS: atom_id res chain seq x y z
N MET A 1 -0.07 -18.60 5.06
CA MET A 1 -0.36 -17.82 6.28
C MET A 1 -0.82 -16.43 5.87
N PRO A 2 -1.92 -15.91 6.42
CA PRO A 2 -2.33 -14.55 6.12
C PRO A 2 -1.35 -13.59 6.77
N VAL A 3 -0.65 -12.80 5.97
CA VAL A 3 0.12 -11.67 6.48
C VAL A 3 -0.86 -10.53 6.71
N LEU A 4 -1.31 -10.38 7.95
CA LEU A 4 -1.98 -9.19 8.40
C LEU A 4 -0.94 -8.07 8.41
N THR A 5 -0.85 -7.29 7.34
CA THR A 5 -0.13 -6.01 7.41
C THR A 5 -0.90 -5.09 8.33
N ARG A 6 -0.34 -4.88 9.50
CA ARG A 6 -0.86 -4.09 10.64
C ARG A 6 -0.93 -2.58 10.38
N SER A 7 -0.88 -2.14 9.16
CA SER A 7 -0.91 -0.72 8.81
C SER A 7 -1.69 -0.45 7.54
N THR A 8 -2.94 -0.93 7.52
CA THR A 8 -3.91 -0.21 6.73
C THR A 8 -4.12 1.13 7.44
N PRO A 9 -4.06 2.28 6.74
CA PRO A 9 -4.64 3.47 7.31
C PRO A 9 -6.09 3.11 7.61
N SER A 10 -6.39 2.93 8.89
CA SER A 10 -7.74 2.69 9.34
C SER A 10 -8.52 3.96 9.03
N VAL A 11 -9.18 3.96 7.91
CA VAL A 11 -10.22 4.93 7.63
C VAL A 11 -11.34 4.59 8.60
N SER A 12 -11.30 5.20 9.78
CA SER A 12 -12.41 5.16 10.72
C SER A 12 -13.55 5.93 10.11
N THR A 13 -14.37 5.22 9.39
CA THR A 13 -15.63 5.75 8.91
C THR A 13 -16.70 5.22 9.83
N ARG A 14 -17.27 6.08 10.62
CA ARG A 14 -18.58 5.87 11.22
C ARG A 14 -19.61 5.91 10.09
N ALA A 15 -19.60 4.88 9.26
CA ALA A 15 -20.57 4.72 8.18
C ALA A 15 -21.79 3.99 8.71
N PRO A 16 -23.01 4.39 8.30
CA PRO A 16 -24.18 3.57 8.50
C PRO A 16 -23.94 2.19 7.86
N ALA A 17 -24.49 1.16 8.44
CA ALA A 17 -24.23 -0.27 8.27
C ALA A 17 -24.41 -0.88 6.84
N ARG A 18 -24.20 -0.13 5.76
CA ARG A 18 -24.41 -0.56 4.35
C ARG A 18 -23.37 -0.07 3.33
N GLN A 19 -22.29 0.62 3.73
CA GLN A 19 -21.22 0.93 2.78
C GLN A 19 -20.10 -0.08 2.97
N ASP A 20 -19.95 -0.98 2.02
CA ASP A 20 -18.92 -2.02 2.04
C ASP A 20 -17.61 -1.47 1.48
N HIS A 21 -16.98 -0.59 2.24
CA HIS A 21 -15.71 0.05 1.87
C HIS A 21 -14.59 -0.97 1.61
N GLY A 22 -14.69 -2.15 2.23
CA GLY A 22 -13.75 -3.23 1.96
C GLY A 22 -13.89 -3.76 0.53
N CYS A 23 -15.12 -3.94 0.03
CA CYS A 23 -15.35 -4.34 -1.35
C CYS A 23 -14.93 -3.27 -2.35
N GLU A 24 -15.30 -2.01 -2.12
CA GLU A 24 -14.90 -0.89 -2.99
C GLU A 24 -13.38 -0.81 -3.15
N LEU A 25 -12.65 -0.91 -2.04
CA LEU A 25 -11.18 -0.89 -2.07
C LEU A 25 -10.60 -2.12 -2.77
N ALA A 26 -11.15 -3.31 -2.49
CA ALA A 26 -10.68 -4.53 -3.13
C ALA A 26 -10.91 -4.51 -4.64
N ASP A 27 -12.05 -4.00 -5.09
CA ASP A 27 -12.39 -3.91 -6.51
C ASP A 27 -11.49 -2.89 -7.23
N GLU A 28 -11.19 -1.75 -6.59
CA GLU A 28 -10.25 -0.77 -7.16
C GLU A 28 -8.85 -1.36 -7.30
N LEU A 29 -8.36 -2.07 -6.29
CA LEU A 29 -7.05 -2.72 -6.33
C LEU A 29 -6.96 -3.86 -7.35
N ARG A 30 -8.05 -4.61 -7.56
CA ARG A 30 -8.12 -5.67 -8.59
C ARG A 30 -7.96 -5.13 -10.01
N LYS A 31 -8.43 -3.92 -10.28
CA LYS A 31 -8.26 -3.28 -11.59
C LYS A 31 -6.79 -3.07 -11.96
N ALA A 32 -5.92 -2.89 -10.98
CA ALA A 32 -4.50 -2.73 -11.19
C ALA A 32 -3.79 -4.02 -11.65
N ASN A 33 -4.44 -5.18 -11.53
CA ASN A 33 -3.93 -6.49 -11.94
C ASN A 33 -2.48 -6.76 -11.51
N LEU A 34 -2.19 -6.50 -10.24
CA LEU A 34 -0.83 -6.59 -9.69
C LEU A 34 -0.37 -8.06 -9.63
N PRO A 35 0.88 -8.35 -10.05
CA PRO A 35 1.38 -9.72 -10.07
C PRO A 35 1.61 -10.27 -8.66
N GLY A 36 1.35 -11.56 -8.50
CA GLY A 36 1.69 -12.30 -7.27
C GLY A 36 0.85 -11.97 -6.04
N ILE A 37 -0.23 -11.18 -6.16
CA ILE A 37 -1.07 -10.77 -5.03
C ILE A 37 -2.55 -10.81 -5.36
N LEU A 38 -3.37 -11.18 -4.36
CA LEU A 38 -4.83 -11.12 -4.41
C LEU A 38 -5.35 -10.25 -3.27
N PHE A 39 -6.45 -9.54 -3.54
CA PHE A 39 -7.12 -8.66 -2.59
C PHE A 39 -8.49 -9.23 -2.22
N ARG A 40 -8.70 -9.44 -0.92
CA ARG A 40 -9.96 -9.92 -0.36
C ARG A 40 -10.55 -8.87 0.58
N PRO A 41 -11.83 -8.50 0.44
CA PRO A 41 -12.50 -7.69 1.45
C PRO A 41 -12.44 -8.36 2.81
N ALA A 42 -12.21 -7.59 3.87
CA ALA A 42 -12.14 -8.09 5.23
C ALA A 42 -12.76 -7.10 6.21
N GLY A 43 -13.62 -7.62 7.09
CA GLY A 43 -14.13 -6.89 8.25
C GLY A 43 -13.46 -7.41 9.51
N PHE A 44 -13.12 -6.51 10.43
CA PHE A 44 -12.51 -6.88 11.72
C PHE A 44 -12.81 -5.84 12.79
N THR A 45 -12.75 -6.28 14.05
CA THR A 45 -12.90 -5.39 15.21
C THR A 45 -11.63 -5.48 16.04
N PRO A 46 -10.81 -4.40 16.12
CA PRO A 46 -9.60 -4.39 16.93
C PRO A 46 -9.94 -4.59 18.42
N THR A 47 -9.16 -5.41 19.10
CA THR A 47 -9.34 -5.69 20.53
C THR A 47 -8.51 -4.78 21.43
N PHE A 48 -7.57 -4.03 20.85
CA PHE A 48 -6.70 -3.09 21.58
C PHE A 48 -6.21 -1.97 20.65
N SER A 49 -5.63 -0.91 21.25
CA SER A 49 -5.06 0.23 20.54
C SER A 49 -6.13 1.10 19.88
N LYS A 50 -5.75 1.80 18.82
CA LYS A 50 -6.63 2.70 18.07
C LYS A 50 -7.80 1.94 17.44
N TYR A 51 -9.01 2.50 17.53
CA TYR A 51 -10.27 1.90 17.05
C TYR A 51 -10.69 0.62 17.77
N GLN A 52 -10.26 0.43 19.04
CA GLN A 52 -10.70 -0.68 19.87
C GLN A 52 -12.23 -0.73 19.95
N GLY A 53 -12.80 -1.90 19.67
CA GLY A 53 -14.24 -2.14 19.72
C GLY A 53 -15.04 -1.59 18.53
N GLU A 54 -14.40 -0.90 17.59
CA GLU A 54 -15.05 -0.39 16.38
C GLU A 54 -14.99 -1.42 15.25
N VAL A 55 -16.07 -1.53 14.48
CA VAL A 55 -16.07 -2.37 13.27
C VAL A 55 -15.31 -1.64 12.18
N CYS A 56 -14.17 -2.20 11.78
CA CYS A 56 -13.33 -1.70 10.70
C CYS A 56 -13.52 -2.57 9.45
N GLN A 57 -13.49 -1.92 8.29
CA GLN A 57 -13.49 -2.58 7.00
C GLN A 57 -12.20 -2.27 6.24
N GLY A 58 -11.72 -3.21 5.47
CA GLY A 58 -10.48 -3.07 4.73
C GLY A 58 -10.26 -4.21 3.75
N VAL A 59 -9.02 -4.41 3.35
CA VAL A 59 -8.63 -5.51 2.48
C VAL A 59 -7.56 -6.36 3.13
N GLN A 60 -7.67 -7.66 2.93
CA GLN A 60 -6.64 -8.61 3.25
C GLN A 60 -5.81 -8.89 1.99
N LEU A 61 -4.49 -8.77 2.14
CA LEU A 61 -3.53 -9.02 1.07
C LEU A 61 -3.07 -10.48 1.16
N HIS A 62 -3.21 -11.21 0.05
CA HIS A 62 -2.75 -12.57 -0.07
C HIS A 62 -1.63 -12.63 -1.11
N VAL A 63 -0.38 -12.79 -0.67
CA VAL A 63 0.75 -13.04 -1.56
C VAL A 63 0.67 -14.50 -2.00
N VAL A 64 0.40 -14.72 -3.29
CA VAL A 64 0.23 -16.05 -3.90
C VAL A 64 1.46 -16.48 -4.69
N ASP A 65 2.27 -15.54 -5.12
CA ASP A 65 3.53 -15.77 -5.82
C ASP A 65 4.56 -14.76 -5.32
N ARG A 66 5.54 -15.24 -4.55
CA ARG A 66 6.54 -14.38 -3.90
C ARG A 66 7.57 -13.81 -4.87
N ASP A 67 7.87 -14.54 -5.93
CA ASP A 67 8.89 -14.15 -6.91
C ASP A 67 8.38 -13.02 -7.80
N ARG A 68 7.07 -12.95 -8.01
CA ARG A 68 6.41 -11.93 -8.81
C ARG A 68 5.84 -10.77 -7.98
N PHE A 69 5.77 -10.91 -6.66
CA PHE A 69 5.16 -9.91 -5.79
C PHE A 69 6.06 -8.68 -5.62
N GLU A 70 5.55 -7.53 -6.03
CA GLU A 70 6.20 -6.23 -5.92
C GLU A 70 5.59 -5.42 -4.76
N ALA A 71 6.21 -5.51 -3.57
CA ALA A 71 5.68 -4.94 -2.34
C ALA A 71 5.51 -3.41 -2.40
N VAL A 72 6.51 -2.69 -2.90
CA VAL A 72 6.50 -1.22 -3.00
C VAL A 72 5.45 -0.75 -3.98
N ARG A 73 5.38 -1.36 -5.16
CA ARG A 73 4.37 -1.04 -6.17
C ARG A 73 2.96 -1.29 -5.65
N THR A 74 2.75 -2.40 -4.95
CA THR A 74 1.47 -2.71 -4.29
C THR A 74 1.08 -1.66 -3.26
N ALA A 75 2.04 -1.19 -2.45
CA ALA A 75 1.80 -0.14 -1.46
C ALA A 75 1.41 1.20 -2.11
N LEU A 76 2.04 1.58 -3.22
CA LEU A 76 1.69 2.77 -3.98
C LEU A 76 0.27 2.71 -4.54
N HIS A 77 -0.12 1.56 -5.12
CA HIS A 77 -1.50 1.35 -5.58
C HIS A 77 -2.51 1.43 -4.43
N LEU A 78 -2.19 0.86 -3.28
CA LEU A 78 -3.04 0.92 -2.09
C LEU A 78 -3.25 2.36 -1.61
N LEU A 79 -2.17 3.14 -1.47
CA LEU A 79 -2.23 4.55 -1.07
C LEU A 79 -3.05 5.39 -2.07
N ARG A 80 -2.82 5.19 -3.36
CA ARG A 80 -3.56 5.87 -4.42
C ARG A 80 -5.04 5.53 -4.38
N ALA A 81 -5.40 4.26 -4.29
CA ALA A 81 -6.78 3.80 -4.23
C ALA A 81 -7.54 4.39 -3.02
N ILE A 82 -6.94 4.35 -1.84
CA ILE A 82 -7.56 4.93 -0.63
C ILE A 82 -7.78 6.43 -0.80
N ARG A 83 -6.78 7.15 -1.32
CA ARG A 83 -6.90 8.61 -1.56
C ARG A 83 -7.98 8.94 -2.58
N GLN A 84 -8.11 8.14 -3.65
CA GLN A 84 -9.11 8.34 -4.69
C GLN A 84 -10.53 8.05 -4.20
N LEU A 85 -10.71 6.98 -3.42
CA LEU A 85 -12.02 6.59 -2.91
C LEU A 85 -12.52 7.51 -1.79
N TRP A 86 -11.60 8.02 -0.94
CA TRP A 86 -12.00 8.85 0.21
C TRP A 86 -11.12 10.10 0.37
N PRO A 87 -11.12 11.02 -0.60
CA PRO A 87 -10.25 12.20 -0.58
C PRO A 87 -10.48 13.09 0.65
N ASP A 88 -11.74 13.26 1.07
CA ASP A 88 -12.09 14.12 2.20
C ASP A 88 -11.68 13.55 3.57
N LYS A 89 -11.43 12.23 3.64
CA LYS A 89 -11.06 11.52 4.88
C LYS A 89 -9.59 11.17 4.92
N PHE A 90 -8.92 11.20 3.78
CA PHE A 90 -7.52 10.86 3.66
C PHE A 90 -6.63 12.04 4.08
N GLN A 91 -5.71 11.78 5.00
CA GLN A 91 -4.73 12.76 5.44
C GLN A 91 -3.34 12.14 5.47
N TRP A 92 -2.39 12.82 4.83
CA TRP A 92 -1.00 12.44 4.93
C TRP A 92 -0.47 12.63 6.36
N ARG A 93 0.35 11.69 6.80
CA ARG A 93 1.10 11.82 8.04
C ARG A 93 2.58 11.87 7.72
N GLY A 94 3.34 12.68 8.43
CA GLY A 94 4.79 12.78 8.27
C GLY A 94 5.57 11.47 8.49
N SER A 95 4.89 10.44 9.02
CA SER A 95 5.45 9.09 9.11
C SER A 95 5.71 8.44 7.75
N LEU A 96 4.93 8.78 6.71
CA LEU A 96 5.17 8.26 5.36
C LEU A 96 6.51 8.74 4.83
N ASP A 97 6.77 10.05 4.87
CA ASP A 97 8.01 10.65 4.38
C ASP A 97 9.24 10.07 5.10
N ARG A 98 9.11 9.85 6.41
CA ARG A 98 10.18 9.23 7.20
C ARG A 98 10.42 7.76 6.85
N LEU A 99 9.37 6.99 6.56
CA LEU A 99 9.49 5.57 6.21
C LEU A 99 9.95 5.36 4.76
N SER A 100 9.58 6.24 3.84
CA SER A 100 10.04 6.22 2.45
C SER A 100 11.42 6.85 2.25
N GLY A 101 11.96 7.53 3.28
CA GLY A 101 13.26 8.21 3.22
C GLY A 101 13.23 9.60 2.58
N SER A 102 12.12 9.98 1.94
CA SER A 102 11.93 11.31 1.36
C SER A 102 10.45 11.67 1.26
N ALA A 103 10.15 12.93 0.94
CA ALA A 103 8.80 13.40 0.64
C ALA A 103 8.37 13.10 -0.80
N ASP A 104 9.26 12.58 -1.65
CA ASP A 104 9.03 12.46 -3.10
C ASP A 104 7.85 11.57 -3.44
N VAL A 105 7.68 10.46 -2.72
CA VAL A 105 6.55 9.54 -2.90
C VAL A 105 5.22 10.25 -2.65
N ARG A 106 5.14 10.98 -1.54
CA ARG A 106 3.93 11.73 -1.20
C ARG A 106 3.64 12.82 -2.23
N LEU A 107 4.65 13.61 -2.57
CA LEU A 107 4.52 14.70 -3.55
C LEU A 107 4.14 14.17 -4.95
N ALA A 108 4.69 13.05 -5.37
CA ALA A 108 4.34 12.40 -6.63
C ALA A 108 2.88 11.95 -6.63
N LEU A 109 2.42 11.29 -5.57
CA LEU A 109 1.02 10.90 -5.42
C LEU A 109 0.09 12.13 -5.34
N GLU A 110 0.52 13.22 -4.70
CA GLU A 110 -0.25 14.48 -4.64
C GLU A 110 -0.42 15.13 -6.03
N ARG A 111 0.62 15.09 -6.87
CA ARG A 111 0.55 15.55 -8.27
C ARG A 111 -0.36 14.67 -9.13
N GLY A 112 -0.65 13.44 -8.69
CA GLY A 112 -1.47 12.48 -9.42
C GLY A 112 -0.65 11.49 -10.26
N ASP A 113 0.67 11.42 -10.05
CA ASP A 113 1.53 10.48 -10.74
C ASP A 113 1.05 9.05 -10.49
N THR A 114 1.18 8.18 -11.50
CA THR A 114 0.82 6.78 -11.35
C THR A 114 1.89 6.01 -10.57
N PRO A 115 1.54 4.90 -9.90
CA PRO A 115 2.52 4.04 -9.26
C PRO A 115 3.65 3.59 -10.20
N GLU A 116 3.33 3.35 -11.47
CA GLU A 116 4.28 2.98 -12.51
C GLU A 116 5.29 4.10 -12.78
N GLN A 117 4.80 5.35 -12.92
CA GLN A 117 5.67 6.52 -13.13
C GLN A 117 6.58 6.77 -11.93
N ILE A 118 6.07 6.56 -10.72
CA ILE A 118 6.87 6.71 -9.49
C ILE A 118 7.98 5.66 -9.45
N VAL A 119 7.66 4.39 -9.69
CA VAL A 119 8.65 3.30 -9.70
C VAL A 119 9.69 3.52 -10.82
N GLU A 120 9.27 3.94 -12.01
CA GLU A 120 10.17 4.20 -13.12
C GLU A 120 11.14 5.35 -12.81
N SER A 121 10.70 6.36 -12.07
CA SER A 121 11.57 7.49 -11.68
C SER A 121 12.79 7.08 -10.86
N TRP A 122 12.76 5.91 -10.21
CA TRP A 122 13.87 5.37 -9.41
C TRP A 122 14.83 4.48 -10.21
N SER A 123 14.48 4.12 -11.44
CA SER A 123 15.21 3.10 -12.23
C SER A 123 16.70 3.44 -12.42
N ALA A 124 17.02 4.71 -12.64
CA ALA A 124 18.41 5.15 -12.81
C ALA A 124 19.22 5.03 -11.52
N ALA A 125 18.67 5.54 -10.41
CA ALA A 125 19.32 5.47 -9.11
C ALA A 125 19.47 4.03 -8.59
N LEU A 126 18.49 3.17 -8.87
CA LEU A 126 18.56 1.75 -8.53
C LEU A 126 19.68 1.03 -9.29
N LYS A 127 19.86 1.31 -10.58
CA LYS A 127 20.96 0.73 -11.37
C LYS A 127 22.32 1.15 -10.82
N GLU A 128 22.51 2.43 -10.52
CA GLU A 128 23.74 2.93 -9.92
C GLU A 128 24.01 2.26 -8.57
N TYR A 129 22.99 2.14 -7.73
CA TYR A 129 23.10 1.45 -6.46
C TYR A 129 23.44 -0.03 -6.60
N GLU A 130 22.85 -0.74 -7.58
CA GLU A 130 23.15 -2.14 -7.85
C GLU A 130 24.59 -2.37 -8.27
N GLU A 131 25.17 -1.45 -9.05
CA GLU A 131 26.59 -1.51 -9.42
C GLU A 131 27.49 -1.38 -8.21
N VAL A 132 27.21 -0.41 -7.34
CA VAL A 132 27.95 -0.25 -6.08
C VAL A 132 27.78 -1.46 -5.18
N ARG A 133 26.54 -1.95 -5.00
CA ARG A 133 26.21 -3.08 -4.15
C ARG A 133 26.94 -4.36 -4.55
N ARG A 134 27.13 -4.64 -5.84
CA ARG A 134 27.82 -5.86 -6.34
C ARG A 134 29.21 -6.03 -5.72
N GLY A 135 29.92 -4.93 -5.47
CA GLY A 135 31.24 -4.99 -4.83
C GLY A 135 31.24 -5.42 -3.37
N TYR A 136 30.06 -5.46 -2.73
CA TYR A 136 29.91 -5.79 -1.30
C TYR A 136 29.16 -7.10 -1.04
N LEU A 137 28.68 -7.77 -2.08
CA LEU A 137 28.01 -9.06 -1.94
C LEU A 137 29.04 -10.15 -1.61
N LEU A 138 28.75 -10.93 -0.56
CA LEU A 138 29.56 -12.08 -0.15
C LEU A 138 29.18 -13.36 -0.90
N TYR A 139 28.00 -13.36 -1.53
CA TYR A 139 27.46 -14.51 -2.28
C TYR A 139 26.91 -14.02 -3.61
N ASP A 140 27.11 -14.82 -4.65
CA ASP A 140 26.47 -14.59 -5.95
C ASP A 140 24.97 -14.84 -5.80
N SER A 141 24.16 -13.91 -6.32
CA SER A 141 22.69 -13.95 -6.27
C SER A 141 22.12 -14.49 -7.58
#